data_ab9d9713fb046f03d287b7acb95db36c
#
_entry.id   ab9d9713fb046f03d287b7acb95db36c
#
_cell.length_a   1.000
_cell.length_b   1.000
_cell.length_c   1.000
_cell.angle_alpha   90.00
_cell.angle_beta   90.00
_cell.angle_gamma   90.00
#
_symmetry.space_group_name_H-M   'P 1'
#
loop_
_entity.id
_entity.type
_entity.pdbx_description
1 polymer ?
#
loop_
_entity_poly.entity_id
_entity_poly.type
_entity_poly.pdbx_seq_one_letter_code
_entity_poly.pdbx_strand_id
1 'polypeptide(L)'
;MEITYKTENLTAADIFALTKGNDVKKMRDAEGETLDIAKYVIYNDVDVHDEPMIVLAVETAAGVRYATNSKTFVRNFTDILEIHKAAGEPMPKKFVVGSGTSNHGRKYLTCSVA
;
A
#
# COMPACT_ATOMS: atom_id res chain seq x y z
N MET A 1 0.52 -7.18 15.42
CA MET A 1 0.57 -6.16 14.34
C MET A 1 1.41 -4.99 14.80
N GLU A 2 2.38 -4.59 13.99
CA GLU A 2 3.24 -3.45 14.27
C GLU A 2 3.18 -2.46 13.09
N ILE A 3 2.76 -1.23 13.36
CA ILE A 3 2.66 -0.19 12.33
C ILE A 3 4.02 0.48 12.16
N THR A 4 4.53 0.52 10.92
CA THR A 4 5.82 1.13 10.61
C THR A 4 5.68 2.48 9.89
N TYR A 5 4.63 2.66 9.08
CA TYR A 5 4.32 3.91 8.38
C TYR A 5 2.82 4.14 8.39
N LYS A 6 2.40 5.39 8.50
CA LYS A 6 0.98 5.75 8.37
C LYS A 6 0.83 7.22 8.05
N THR A 7 -0.30 7.58 7.44
CA THR A 7 -0.69 8.99 7.33
C THR A 7 -0.96 9.56 8.71
N GLU A 8 -0.84 10.88 8.84
CA GLU A 8 -1.15 11.57 10.09
C GLU A 8 -2.65 11.55 10.37
N ASN A 9 -3.00 11.69 11.64
CA ASN A 9 -4.38 11.87 12.10
C ASN A 9 -5.31 10.67 11.83
N LEU A 10 -4.76 9.46 11.74
CA LEU A 10 -5.60 8.26 11.66
C LEU A 10 -6.15 7.94 13.04
N THR A 11 -7.46 7.74 13.10
CA THR A 11 -8.14 7.27 14.31
C THR A 11 -8.01 5.75 14.44
N ALA A 12 -8.33 5.22 15.61
CA ALA A 12 -8.40 3.76 15.78
C ALA A 12 -9.41 3.13 14.83
N ALA A 13 -10.53 3.81 14.58
CA ALA A 13 -11.53 3.34 13.61
C ALA A 13 -10.96 3.29 12.18
N ASP A 14 -10.18 4.29 11.79
CA ASP A 14 -9.51 4.30 10.48
C ASP A 14 -8.55 3.11 10.33
N ILE A 15 -7.73 2.89 11.34
CA ILE A 15 -6.75 1.80 11.34
C ILE A 15 -7.48 0.45 11.28
N PHE A 16 -8.54 0.28 12.07
CA PHE A 16 -9.33 -0.95 12.05
C PHE A 16 -9.92 -1.19 10.64
N ALA A 17 -10.52 -0.17 10.05
CA ALA A 17 -11.13 -0.30 8.72
C ALA A 17 -10.09 -0.68 7.65
N LEU A 18 -8.89 -0.11 7.72
CA LEU A 18 -7.81 -0.39 6.76
C LEU A 18 -7.22 -1.79 6.96
N THR A 19 -7.08 -2.26 8.19
CA THR A 19 -6.33 -3.49 8.49
C THR A 19 -7.23 -4.72 8.68
N LYS A 20 -8.43 -4.53 9.23
CA LYS A 20 -9.34 -5.61 9.59
C LYS A 20 -10.73 -5.48 8.97
N GLY A 21 -10.97 -4.44 8.17
CA GLY A 21 -12.25 -4.26 7.51
C GLY A 21 -12.55 -5.38 6.52
N ASN A 22 -13.83 -5.67 6.33
CA ASN A 22 -14.27 -6.73 5.42
C ASN A 22 -14.51 -6.27 4.00
N ASP A 23 -14.34 -4.97 3.73
CA ASP A 23 -14.51 -4.34 2.42
C ASP A 23 -13.18 -3.97 1.77
N VAL A 24 -12.06 -4.45 2.30
CA VAL A 24 -10.74 -4.18 1.74
C VAL A 24 -10.50 -5.11 0.55
N LYS A 25 -10.28 -4.50 -0.62
CA LYS A 25 -10.06 -5.23 -1.87
C LYS A 25 -8.56 -5.54 -2.03
N LYS A 26 -8.26 -6.48 -2.91
CA LYS A 26 -6.87 -6.77 -3.27
C LYS A 26 -6.35 -5.69 -4.20
N MET A 27 -5.13 -5.19 -3.94
CA MET A 27 -4.50 -4.16 -4.77
C MET A 27 -4.40 -4.57 -6.23
N ARG A 28 -4.21 -5.86 -6.52
CA ARG A 28 -4.15 -6.35 -7.90
C ARG A 28 -5.42 -6.09 -8.70
N ASP A 29 -6.57 -5.91 -8.03
CA ASP A 29 -7.84 -5.60 -8.68
C ASP A 29 -7.82 -4.18 -9.26
N ALA A 30 -6.90 -3.33 -8.81
CA ALA A 30 -6.72 -1.96 -9.31
C ALA A 30 -5.59 -1.86 -10.34
N GLU A 31 -5.06 -2.97 -10.84
CA GLU A 31 -3.96 -2.94 -11.82
C GLU A 31 -4.33 -2.09 -13.03
N GLY A 32 -3.42 -1.20 -13.40
CA GLY A 32 -3.63 -0.26 -14.50
C GLY A 32 -4.31 1.05 -14.09
N GLU A 33 -4.77 1.14 -12.86
CA GLU A 33 -5.46 2.33 -12.36
C GLU A 33 -4.49 3.28 -11.65
N THR A 34 -4.86 4.56 -11.65
CA THR A 34 -4.22 5.58 -10.83
C THR A 34 -5.11 5.80 -9.61
N LEU A 35 -4.54 5.58 -8.43
CA LEU A 35 -5.26 5.76 -7.17
C LEU A 35 -4.90 7.09 -6.52
N ASP A 36 -5.91 7.85 -6.13
CA ASP A 36 -5.75 9.05 -5.30
C ASP A 36 -5.84 8.61 -3.84
N ILE A 37 -4.69 8.46 -3.19
CA ILE A 37 -4.61 7.86 -1.85
C ILE A 37 -4.77 8.95 -0.80
N ALA A 38 -5.83 8.85 0.01
CA ALA A 38 -6.10 9.75 1.11
C ALA A 38 -5.51 9.26 2.43
N LYS A 39 -5.51 7.95 2.65
CA LYS A 39 -5.00 7.34 3.89
C LYS A 39 -4.24 6.08 3.56
N TYR A 40 -3.18 5.80 4.33
CA TYR A 40 -2.47 4.54 4.22
C TYR A 40 -1.89 4.12 5.57
N VAL A 41 -1.62 2.82 5.69
CA VAL A 41 -0.90 2.24 6.80
C VAL A 41 -0.04 1.10 6.28
N ILE A 42 1.20 1.01 6.75
CA ILE A 42 2.09 -0.12 6.47
C ILE A 42 2.37 -0.79 7.81
N TYR A 43 2.16 -2.09 7.87
CA TYR A 43 2.31 -2.80 9.12
C TYR A 43 2.89 -4.21 8.92
N ASN A 44 3.54 -4.70 9.97
CA ASN A 44 4.04 -6.06 10.03
C ASN A 44 2.97 -6.96 10.62
N ASP A 45 2.78 -8.13 10.02
CA ASP A 45 1.84 -9.14 10.49
C ASP A 45 2.40 -10.52 10.17
N VAL A 46 1.63 -11.55 10.43
CA VAL A 46 1.94 -12.91 10.04
C VAL A 46 0.83 -13.44 9.14
N ASP A 47 1.19 -14.31 8.22
CA ASP A 47 0.21 -14.96 7.34
C ASP A 47 -0.40 -16.19 8.03
N VAL A 48 -1.18 -16.96 7.28
CA VAL A 48 -1.87 -18.16 7.79
C VAL A 48 -0.89 -19.28 8.20
N HIS A 49 0.38 -19.18 7.80
CA HIS A 49 1.45 -20.14 8.12
C HIS A 49 2.41 -19.59 9.19
N ASP A 50 2.02 -18.53 9.90
CA ASP A 50 2.85 -17.79 10.87
C ASP A 50 4.14 -17.22 10.28
N GLU A 51 4.19 -17.05 8.95
CA GLU A 51 5.32 -16.40 8.28
C GLU A 51 5.18 -14.88 8.32
N PRO A 52 6.29 -14.15 8.60
CA PRO A 52 6.25 -12.69 8.60
C PRO A 52 5.84 -12.12 7.25
N MET A 53 4.99 -11.11 7.27
CA MET A 53 4.65 -10.36 6.07
C MET A 53 4.53 -8.88 6.39
N ILE A 54 4.73 -8.04 5.37
CA ILE A 54 4.52 -6.60 5.47
C ILE A 54 3.32 -6.28 4.59
N VAL A 55 2.34 -5.59 5.15
CA VAL A 55 1.09 -5.25 4.46
C VAL A 55 0.99 -3.74 4.31
N LEU A 56 0.61 -3.31 3.11
CA LEU A 56 0.22 -1.93 2.83
C LEU A 56 -1.28 -1.91 2.59
N ALA A 57 -2.00 -1.11 3.37
CA ALA A 57 -3.43 -0.86 3.17
C ALA A 57 -3.62 0.62 2.87
N VAL A 58 -4.45 0.92 1.88
CA VAL A 58 -4.73 2.29 1.44
C VAL A 58 -6.23 2.53 1.34
N GLU A 59 -6.63 3.78 1.53
CA GLU A 59 -7.98 4.24 1.26
C GLU A 59 -7.89 5.40 0.28
N THR A 60 -8.64 5.30 -0.81
CA THR A 60 -8.68 6.35 -1.83
C THR A 60 -9.56 7.51 -1.39
N ALA A 61 -9.44 8.64 -2.07
CA ALA A 61 -10.30 9.79 -1.84
C ALA A 61 -11.79 9.47 -2.05
N ALA A 62 -12.08 8.46 -2.87
CA ALA A 62 -13.45 7.97 -3.08
C ALA A 62 -13.92 6.98 -2.01
N GLY A 63 -13.09 6.67 -1.02
CA GLY A 63 -13.45 5.77 0.08
C GLY A 63 -13.26 4.29 -0.21
N VAL A 64 -12.61 3.93 -1.32
CA VAL A 64 -12.33 2.53 -1.66
C VAL A 64 -11.03 2.10 -1.01
N ARG A 65 -11.03 0.93 -0.40
CA ARG A 65 -9.87 0.39 0.31
C ARG A 65 -9.24 -0.78 -0.44
N TYR A 66 -7.91 -0.77 -0.48
CA TYR A 66 -7.10 -1.83 -1.10
C TYR A 66 -5.97 -2.20 -0.17
N ALA A 67 -5.55 -3.46 -0.23
CA ALA A 67 -4.39 -3.92 0.52
C ALA A 67 -3.53 -4.87 -0.32
N THR A 68 -2.25 -4.92 -0.02
CA THR A 68 -1.31 -5.83 -0.65
C THR A 68 -0.19 -6.21 0.31
N ASN A 69 0.29 -7.44 0.17
CA ASN A 69 1.53 -7.89 0.80
C ASN A 69 2.62 -8.14 -0.24
N SER A 70 2.44 -7.65 -1.46
CA SER A 70 3.46 -7.73 -2.51
C SER A 70 4.71 -6.99 -2.07
N LYS A 71 5.83 -7.72 -1.95
CA LYS A 71 7.11 -7.15 -1.51
C LYS A 71 7.57 -6.03 -2.43
N THR A 72 7.41 -6.20 -3.75
CA THR A 72 7.82 -5.20 -4.73
C THR A 72 6.97 -3.94 -4.61
N PHE A 73 5.64 -4.09 -4.53
CA PHE A 73 4.74 -2.95 -4.41
C PHE A 73 5.02 -2.16 -3.12
N VAL A 74 5.11 -2.85 -1.98
CA VAL A 74 5.37 -2.22 -0.69
C VAL A 74 6.70 -1.48 -0.71
N ARG A 75 7.74 -2.10 -1.28
CA ARG A 75 9.06 -1.47 -1.40
C ARG A 75 8.99 -0.21 -2.26
N ASN A 76 8.34 -0.29 -3.43
CA ASN A 76 8.19 0.88 -4.30
C ASN A 76 7.48 2.02 -3.57
N PHE A 77 6.40 1.72 -2.88
CA PHE A 77 5.63 2.71 -2.13
C PHE A 77 6.49 3.35 -1.03
N THR A 78 7.19 2.54 -0.25
CA THR A 78 8.07 3.01 0.83
C THR A 78 9.21 3.88 0.28
N ASP A 79 9.82 3.47 -0.83
CA ASP A 79 10.89 4.24 -1.47
C ASP A 79 10.38 5.61 -1.90
N ILE A 80 9.17 5.69 -2.47
CA ILE A 80 8.57 6.96 -2.86
C ILE A 80 8.40 7.87 -1.64
N LEU A 81 7.87 7.34 -0.53
CA LEU A 81 7.72 8.11 0.71
C LEU A 81 9.07 8.63 1.21
N GLU A 82 10.09 7.79 1.22
CA GLU A 82 11.43 8.17 1.70
C GLU A 82 12.10 9.20 0.78
N ILE A 83 11.94 9.08 -0.53
CA ILE A 83 12.47 10.03 -1.49
C ILE A 83 11.86 11.42 -1.29
N HIS A 84 10.54 11.51 -1.15
CA HIS A 84 9.86 12.78 -0.93
C HIS A 84 10.26 13.40 0.41
N LYS A 85 10.39 12.57 1.44
CA LYS A 85 10.85 13.03 2.76
C LYS A 85 12.27 13.59 2.67
N ALA A 86 13.19 12.90 2.00
CA ALA A 86 14.57 13.35 1.84
C ALA A 86 14.66 14.64 1.04
N ALA A 87 13.79 14.84 0.06
CA ALA A 87 13.74 16.06 -0.75
C ALA A 87 13.04 17.22 -0.05
N GLY A 88 12.39 16.97 1.10
CA GLY A 88 11.61 17.98 1.80
C GLY A 88 10.33 18.36 1.07
N GLU A 89 9.83 17.48 0.21
CA GLU A 89 8.62 17.73 -0.59
C GLU A 89 7.42 17.02 0.04
N PRO A 90 6.19 17.54 -0.18
CA PRO A 90 4.97 16.85 0.26
C PRO A 90 4.85 15.46 -0.37
N MET A 91 4.25 14.52 0.36
CA MET A 91 4.00 13.20 -0.16
C MET A 91 3.06 13.27 -1.38
N PRO A 92 3.33 12.50 -2.43
CA PRO A 92 2.42 12.44 -3.56
C PRO A 92 1.11 11.79 -3.14
N LYS A 93 0.01 12.17 -3.80
CA LYS A 93 -1.31 11.60 -3.53
C LYS A 93 -1.70 10.55 -4.57
N LYS A 94 -1.19 10.68 -5.79
CA LYS A 94 -1.58 9.80 -6.90
C LYS A 94 -0.48 8.79 -7.20
N PHE A 95 -0.89 7.54 -7.18
CA PHE A 95 -0.01 6.41 -7.42
C PHE A 95 -0.59 5.52 -8.51
N VAL A 96 0.27 5.01 -9.36
CA VAL A 96 -0.14 4.09 -10.43
C VAL A 96 0.11 2.66 -9.95
N VAL A 97 -0.92 1.82 -10.07
CA VAL A 97 -0.80 0.39 -9.82
C VAL A 97 -0.45 -0.28 -11.15
N GLY A 98 0.79 -0.71 -11.26
CA GLY A 98 1.28 -1.36 -12.46
C GLY A 98 1.64 -2.81 -12.20
N SER A 99 2.22 -3.45 -13.22
CA SER A 99 2.72 -4.81 -13.08
C SER A 99 3.96 -5.00 -13.95
N GLY A 100 4.75 -5.99 -13.58
CA GLY A 100 5.88 -6.45 -14.35
C GLY A 100 5.90 -7.96 -14.41
N THR A 101 6.81 -8.52 -15.19
CA THR A 101 7.00 -9.96 -15.30
C THR A 101 8.46 -10.28 -14.99
N SER A 102 8.68 -11.21 -14.07
CA SER A 102 10.02 -11.64 -13.72
C SER A 102 10.64 -12.51 -14.82
N ASN A 103 11.95 -12.77 -14.73
CA ASN A 103 12.65 -13.65 -15.66
C ASN A 103 12.08 -15.08 -15.71
N HIS A 104 11.36 -15.47 -14.66
CA HIS A 104 10.70 -16.78 -14.56
C HIS A 104 9.24 -16.74 -14.98
N GLY A 105 8.78 -15.65 -15.60
CA GLY A 105 7.41 -15.51 -16.08
C GLY A 105 6.39 -15.20 -14.99
N ARG A 106 6.80 -14.89 -13.77
CA ARG A 106 5.89 -14.53 -12.69
C ARG A 106 5.52 -13.06 -12.75
N LYS A 107 4.22 -12.79 -12.67
CA LYS A 107 3.70 -11.44 -12.62
C LYS A 107 3.85 -10.87 -11.20
N TYR A 108 4.24 -9.62 -11.10
CA TYR A 108 4.31 -8.91 -9.82
C TYR A 108 3.74 -7.51 -9.95
N LEU A 109 3.22 -6.98 -8.85
CA LEU A 109 2.69 -5.63 -8.80
C LEU A 109 3.81 -4.62 -8.61
N THR A 110 3.66 -3.46 -9.25
CA THR A 110 4.55 -2.31 -9.08
C THR A 110 3.77 -1.08 -8.69
N CYS A 111 4.44 -0.14 -8.05
CA CYS A 111 3.87 1.14 -7.68
C CYS A 111 4.77 2.25 -8.19
N SER A 112 4.17 3.25 -8.84
CA SER A 112 4.89 4.44 -9.28
C SER A 112 4.04 5.68 -9.05
N VAL A 113 4.68 6.84 -9.18
CA VAL A 113 3.99 8.13 -9.05
C VAL A 113 3.35 8.47 -10.40
N ALA A 114 2.12 8.97 -10.34
CA ALA A 114 1.43 9.42 -11.55
C ALA A 114 1.99 10.74 -12.06
#